data_82daec48e43857fa013c634016294dc1
#
_entry.id   82daec48e43857fa013c634016294dc1
#
_cell.length_a   1.000
_cell.length_b   1.000
_cell.length_c   1.000
_cell.angle_alpha   90.00
_cell.angle_beta   90.00
_cell.angle_gamma   90.00
#
_symmetry.space_group_name_H-M   'P 1'
#
loop_
_entity.id
_entity.type
_entity.pdbx_description
1 polymer ?
#
loop_
_entity_poly.entity_id
_entity_poly.type
_entity_poly.pdbx_seq_one_letter_code
_entity_poly.pdbx_strand_id
1 'polypeptide(L)'
;MRASGLTETRDGRLVVICLVGGSLLLAAAAANAAMARAADDTAEDVRRALRRGLSVVDDETLSAYPATATEIEGVAVSALVGSAGQVLGSAQPDGKGTEVVVAAQAGWAWQVRCIRAELRGDATVLTYVDPQPCGEP
;
A
#
# COMPACT_ATOMS: atom_id res chain seq x y z
N MET A 1 -25.24 -1.88 -65.54
CA MET A 1 -24.14 -2.62 -64.92
C MET A 1 -23.96 -2.14 -63.49
N ARG A 2 -24.03 -3.02 -62.55
CA ARG A 2 -24.17 -2.75 -61.10
C ARG A 2 -22.83 -2.33 -60.48
N ALA A 3 -22.77 -1.20 -59.81
CA ALA A 3 -21.75 -0.83 -58.89
C ALA A 3 -22.31 -1.02 -57.46
N SER A 4 -22.28 -2.26 -56.99
CA SER A 4 -22.65 -2.62 -55.60
C SER A 4 -21.48 -3.39 -55.02
N GLY A 5 -20.60 -2.75 -54.32
CA GLY A 5 -19.47 -3.50 -53.72
C GLY A 5 -18.49 -2.77 -52.85
N LEU A 6 -18.76 -1.51 -52.43
CA LEU A 6 -17.75 -0.74 -51.71
C LEU A 6 -18.16 -0.21 -50.32
N THR A 7 -19.37 -0.57 -49.85
CA THR A 7 -19.84 -0.11 -48.50
C THR A 7 -19.66 -1.13 -47.37
N GLU A 8 -19.44 -2.40 -47.70
CA GLU A 8 -19.45 -3.49 -46.71
C GLU A 8 -18.16 -3.62 -45.90
N THR A 9 -17.03 -3.08 -46.41
CA THR A 9 -15.73 -3.23 -45.74
C THR A 9 -15.44 -2.16 -44.68
N ARG A 10 -16.15 -1.04 -44.69
CA ARG A 10 -15.91 0.08 -43.79
C ARG A 10 -16.56 -0.14 -42.43
N ASP A 11 -17.76 -0.65 -42.40
CA ASP A 11 -18.49 -0.95 -41.16
C ASP A 11 -17.90 -2.15 -40.43
N GLY A 12 -17.45 -3.18 -41.16
CA GLY A 12 -16.75 -4.32 -40.57
C GLY A 12 -15.43 -3.95 -39.87
N ARG A 13 -14.67 -3.01 -40.46
CA ARG A 13 -13.44 -2.53 -39.84
C ARG A 13 -13.70 -1.72 -38.57
N LEU A 14 -14.73 -0.88 -38.56
CA LEU A 14 -15.12 -0.12 -37.37
C LEU A 14 -15.56 -1.03 -36.22
N VAL A 15 -16.35 -2.06 -36.53
CA VAL A 15 -16.79 -3.05 -35.51
C VAL A 15 -15.59 -3.82 -34.93
N VAL A 16 -14.66 -4.25 -35.76
CA VAL A 16 -13.43 -4.94 -35.30
C VAL A 16 -12.57 -4.02 -34.43
N ILE A 17 -12.39 -2.76 -34.80
CA ILE A 17 -11.63 -1.80 -34.00
C ILE A 17 -12.30 -1.54 -32.66
N CYS A 18 -13.62 -1.42 -32.61
CA CYS A 18 -14.37 -1.25 -31.36
C CYS A 18 -14.27 -2.50 -30.46
N LEU A 19 -14.37 -3.69 -31.04
CA LEU A 19 -14.25 -4.94 -30.28
C LEU A 19 -12.84 -5.14 -29.71
N VAL A 20 -11.82 -4.93 -30.52
CA VAL A 20 -10.41 -5.05 -30.07
C VAL A 20 -10.07 -3.97 -29.05
N GLY A 21 -10.46 -2.73 -29.30
CA GLY A 21 -10.26 -1.62 -28.37
C GLY A 21 -10.98 -1.83 -27.04
N GLY A 22 -12.23 -2.29 -27.07
CA GLY A 22 -13.01 -2.62 -25.87
C GLY A 22 -12.41 -3.77 -25.09
N SER A 23 -11.91 -4.81 -25.75
CA SER A 23 -11.25 -5.95 -25.09
C SER A 23 -9.94 -5.53 -24.41
N LEU A 24 -9.16 -4.67 -25.04
CA LEU A 24 -7.91 -4.15 -24.46
C LEU A 24 -8.16 -3.28 -23.23
N LEU A 25 -9.18 -2.43 -23.27
CA LEU A 25 -9.57 -1.60 -22.12
C LEU A 25 -10.05 -2.44 -20.94
N LEU A 26 -10.85 -3.48 -21.20
CA LEU A 26 -11.30 -4.41 -20.16
C LEU A 26 -10.15 -5.19 -19.57
N ALA A 27 -9.20 -5.66 -20.38
CA ALA A 27 -8.02 -6.36 -19.91
C ALA A 27 -7.12 -5.44 -19.05
N ALA A 28 -6.92 -4.20 -19.46
CA ALA A 28 -6.18 -3.21 -18.70
C ALA A 28 -6.84 -2.88 -17.35
N ALA A 29 -8.17 -2.72 -17.34
CA ALA A 29 -8.92 -2.47 -16.11
C ALA A 29 -8.85 -3.66 -15.15
N ALA A 30 -8.96 -4.90 -15.67
CA ALA A 30 -8.84 -6.11 -14.87
C ALA A 30 -7.43 -6.28 -14.28
N ALA A 31 -6.39 -6.00 -15.06
CA ALA A 31 -5.00 -6.04 -14.61
C ALA A 31 -4.75 -4.99 -13.51
N ASN A 32 -5.24 -3.77 -13.68
CA ASN A 32 -5.12 -2.72 -12.67
C ASN A 32 -5.84 -3.09 -11.37
N ALA A 33 -7.04 -3.67 -11.45
CA ALA A 33 -7.78 -4.14 -10.28
C ALA A 33 -7.06 -5.30 -9.56
N ALA A 34 -6.44 -6.21 -10.30
CA ALA A 34 -5.64 -7.29 -9.72
C ALA A 34 -4.40 -6.76 -9.00
N MET A 35 -3.70 -5.79 -9.59
CA MET A 35 -2.56 -5.13 -8.95
C MET A 35 -2.95 -4.35 -7.70
N ALA A 36 -4.09 -3.66 -7.70
CA ALA A 36 -4.59 -2.97 -6.53
C ALA A 36 -4.87 -3.93 -5.37
N ARG A 37 -5.50 -5.08 -5.65
CA ARG A 37 -5.72 -6.13 -4.64
C ARG A 37 -4.41 -6.69 -4.08
N ALA A 38 -3.43 -6.97 -4.94
CA ALA A 38 -2.12 -7.43 -4.51
C ALA A 38 -1.42 -6.40 -3.60
N ALA A 39 -1.60 -5.10 -3.87
CA ALA A 39 -1.09 -4.04 -3.02
C ALA A 39 -1.79 -4.01 -1.65
N ASP A 40 -3.11 -4.21 -1.63
CA ASP A 40 -3.89 -4.26 -0.39
C ASP A 40 -3.51 -5.49 0.46
N ASP A 41 -3.35 -6.66 -0.17
CA ASP A 41 -2.89 -7.89 0.50
C ASP A 41 -1.48 -7.71 1.09
N THR A 42 -0.58 -7.09 0.32
CA THR A 42 0.78 -6.78 0.79
C THR A 42 0.77 -5.81 1.96
N ALA A 43 -0.07 -4.79 1.91
CA ALA A 43 -0.22 -3.83 2.99
C ALA A 43 -0.74 -4.51 4.27
N GLU A 44 -1.67 -5.44 4.14
CA GLU A 44 -2.20 -6.20 5.28
C GLU A 44 -1.13 -7.12 5.91
N ASP A 45 -0.26 -7.73 5.09
CA ASP A 45 0.85 -8.54 5.60
C ASP A 45 1.88 -7.68 6.35
N VAL A 46 2.24 -6.53 5.79
CA VAL A 46 3.13 -5.56 6.43
C VAL A 46 2.51 -5.03 7.73
N ARG A 47 1.22 -4.71 7.73
CA ARG A 47 0.48 -4.27 8.92
C ARG A 47 0.53 -5.31 10.03
N ARG A 48 0.34 -6.60 9.68
CA ARG A 48 0.42 -7.70 10.65
C ARG A 48 1.83 -7.89 11.19
N ALA A 49 2.85 -7.73 10.35
CA ALA A 49 4.25 -7.80 10.79
C ALA A 49 4.59 -6.67 11.76
N LEU A 50 4.20 -5.44 11.44
CA LEU A 50 4.37 -4.27 12.32
C LEU A 50 3.69 -4.47 13.66
N ARG A 51 2.42 -4.87 13.67
CA ARG A 51 1.66 -5.09 14.90
C ARG A 51 2.34 -6.13 15.79
N ARG A 52 2.81 -7.24 15.22
CA ARG A 52 3.52 -8.27 15.98
C ARG A 52 4.86 -7.77 16.52
N GLY A 53 5.63 -7.06 15.70
CA GLY A 53 6.93 -6.54 16.11
C GLY A 53 6.81 -5.47 17.17
N LEU A 54 5.89 -4.53 17.01
CA LEU A 54 5.70 -3.43 17.96
C LEU A 54 4.99 -3.86 19.26
N SER A 55 4.19 -4.93 19.23
CA SER A 55 3.57 -5.47 20.46
C SER A 55 4.56 -6.13 21.42
N VAL A 56 5.78 -6.41 20.97
CA VAL A 56 6.88 -6.93 21.81
C VAL A 56 7.61 -5.79 22.53
N VAL A 57 7.38 -4.54 22.13
CA VAL A 57 7.85 -3.36 22.87
C VAL A 57 7.01 -3.27 24.13
N ASP A 58 7.52 -3.87 25.20
CA ASP A 58 6.82 -4.13 26.43
C ASP A 58 6.46 -2.85 27.19
N ASP A 59 5.33 -2.87 27.87
CA ASP A 59 4.83 -1.80 28.73
C ASP A 59 5.85 -1.36 29.78
N GLU A 60 6.68 -2.29 30.24
CA GLU A 60 7.75 -2.04 31.20
C GLU A 60 8.90 -1.22 30.61
N THR A 61 9.19 -1.38 29.32
CA THR A 61 10.23 -0.62 28.60
C THR A 61 9.75 0.80 28.27
N LEU A 62 8.46 0.95 27.94
CA LEU A 62 7.84 2.26 27.65
C LEU A 62 7.57 3.09 28.91
N SER A 63 7.29 2.45 30.05
CA SER A 63 6.99 3.14 31.31
C SER A 63 8.24 3.52 32.10
N ALA A 64 9.31 2.73 32.02
CA ALA A 64 10.57 2.99 32.72
C ALA A 64 11.49 3.98 32.00
N TYR A 65 11.46 3.96 30.66
CA TYR A 65 12.20 4.87 29.80
C TYR A 65 11.30 5.20 28.61
N PRO A 66 10.86 6.46 28.43
CA PRO A 66 10.15 6.82 27.22
C PRO A 66 11.05 6.51 26.03
N ALA A 67 10.74 5.41 25.33
CA ALA A 67 11.47 5.01 24.16
C ALA A 67 11.46 6.16 23.14
N THR A 68 12.63 6.50 22.64
CA THR A 68 12.74 7.56 21.64
C THR A 68 12.10 7.08 20.34
N ALA A 69 11.63 8.02 19.52
CA ALA A 69 11.11 7.70 18.19
C ALA A 69 12.09 6.84 17.39
N THR A 70 13.39 7.10 17.53
CA THR A 70 14.47 6.35 16.85
C THR A 70 14.55 4.89 17.30
N GLU A 71 14.35 4.61 18.59
CA GLU A 71 14.36 3.22 19.10
C GLU A 71 13.17 2.43 18.58
N ILE A 72 11.99 3.05 18.58
CA ILE A 72 10.77 2.45 18.03
C ILE A 72 10.88 2.24 16.52
N GLU A 73 11.48 3.18 15.81
CA GLU A 73 11.81 3.02 14.40
C GLU A 73 12.72 1.82 14.15
N GLY A 74 13.74 1.62 14.98
CA GLY A 74 14.64 0.46 14.93
C GLY A 74 13.90 -0.87 15.12
N VAL A 75 12.94 -0.91 16.04
CA VAL A 75 12.06 -2.08 16.25
C VAL A 75 11.18 -2.32 15.04
N ALA A 76 10.60 -1.27 14.47
CA ALA A 76 9.77 -1.37 13.27
C ALA A 76 10.58 -1.89 12.06
N VAL A 77 11.79 -1.39 11.84
CA VAL A 77 12.72 -1.87 10.81
C VAL A 77 13.00 -3.37 11.00
N SER A 78 13.29 -3.78 12.23
CA SER A 78 13.55 -5.19 12.53
C SER A 78 12.33 -6.09 12.29
N ALA A 79 11.13 -5.60 12.63
CA ALA A 79 9.87 -6.31 12.42
C ALA A 79 9.54 -6.52 10.93
N LEU A 80 10.04 -5.64 10.08
CA LEU A 80 9.79 -5.65 8.63
C LEU A 80 10.84 -6.40 7.82
N VAL A 81 11.87 -6.94 8.46
CA VAL A 81 12.87 -7.76 7.76
C VAL A 81 12.20 -8.93 7.05
N GLY A 82 12.43 -9.03 5.74
CA GLY A 82 11.81 -10.06 4.89
C GLY A 82 10.37 -9.76 4.44
N SER A 83 9.82 -8.59 4.79
CA SER A 83 8.54 -8.11 4.27
C SER A 83 8.72 -7.10 3.14
N ALA A 84 7.61 -6.75 2.47
CA ALA A 84 7.59 -5.70 1.45
C ALA A 84 7.39 -4.28 2.04
N GLY A 85 7.60 -4.11 3.34
CA GLY A 85 7.47 -2.85 4.05
C GLY A 85 8.81 -2.12 4.18
N GLN A 86 8.78 -0.80 4.05
CA GLN A 86 9.90 0.09 4.27
C GLN A 86 9.50 1.19 5.24
N VAL A 87 10.25 1.35 6.32
CA VAL A 87 10.04 2.48 7.24
C VAL A 87 10.47 3.77 6.54
N LEU A 88 9.60 4.76 6.54
CA LEU A 88 9.85 6.08 5.97
C LEU A 88 10.30 7.07 7.05
N GLY A 89 9.86 6.89 8.27
CA GLY A 89 10.23 7.73 9.40
C GLY A 89 9.35 7.51 10.61
N SER A 90 9.70 8.18 11.68
CA SER A 90 8.96 8.19 12.93
C SER A 90 8.83 9.61 13.46
N ALA A 91 7.73 9.89 14.16
CA ALA A 91 7.45 11.18 14.76
C ALA A 91 6.79 11.02 16.13
N GLN A 92 6.90 12.04 16.97
CA GLN A 92 6.16 12.15 18.24
C GLN A 92 5.31 13.41 18.24
N PRO A 93 4.17 13.40 17.52
CA PRO A 93 3.40 14.62 17.28
C PRO A 93 2.88 15.27 18.57
N ASP A 94 2.58 14.45 19.60
CA ASP A 94 1.96 14.93 20.85
C ASP A 94 2.87 14.80 22.08
N GLY A 95 4.09 14.31 21.92
CA GLY A 95 4.98 13.99 23.04
C GLY A 95 4.49 12.85 23.95
N LYS A 96 3.34 12.24 23.63
CA LYS A 96 2.70 11.16 24.40
C LYS A 96 2.65 9.83 23.67
N GLY A 97 3.01 9.80 22.41
CA GLY A 97 3.01 8.61 21.58
C GLY A 97 4.00 8.74 20.43
N THR A 98 4.35 7.62 19.86
CA THR A 98 5.22 7.58 18.67
C THR A 98 4.42 7.09 17.49
N GLU A 99 4.48 7.82 16.39
CA GLU A 99 3.95 7.41 15.09
C GLU A 99 5.10 6.89 14.23
N VAL A 100 4.90 5.72 13.63
CA VAL A 100 5.82 5.15 12.63
C VAL A 100 5.10 5.07 11.31
N VAL A 101 5.72 5.60 10.27
CA VAL A 101 5.18 5.61 8.91
C VAL A 101 5.94 4.60 8.06
N VAL A 102 5.21 3.69 7.44
CA VAL A 102 5.74 2.61 6.63
C VAL A 102 5.10 2.60 5.26
N ALA A 103 5.91 2.50 4.21
CA ALA A 103 5.45 2.22 2.87
C ALA A 103 5.42 0.71 2.63
N ALA A 104 4.27 0.18 2.21
CA ALA A 104 4.14 -1.16 1.67
C ALA A 104 4.04 -1.08 0.15
N GLN A 105 4.98 -1.69 -0.54
CA GLN A 105 5.06 -1.65 -2.00
C GLN A 105 4.84 -3.04 -2.59
N ALA A 106 3.84 -3.17 -3.46
CA ALA A 106 3.60 -4.35 -4.25
C ALA A 106 3.72 -4.01 -5.74
N GLY A 107 4.70 -4.58 -6.41
CA GLY A 107 4.87 -4.43 -7.85
C GLY A 107 5.37 -3.03 -8.25
N TRP A 108 4.53 -2.27 -8.96
CA TRP A 108 4.90 -0.98 -9.53
C TRP A 108 4.85 0.16 -8.51
N ALA A 109 5.67 1.20 -8.71
CA ALA A 109 5.84 2.32 -7.79
C ALA A 109 4.53 3.05 -7.39
N TRP A 110 3.51 3.04 -8.25
CA TRP A 110 2.20 3.65 -7.93
C TRP A 110 1.26 2.77 -7.10
N GLN A 111 1.65 1.54 -6.81
CA GLN A 111 0.91 0.61 -5.94
C GLN A 111 1.46 0.60 -4.52
N VAL A 112 1.84 1.76 -4.03
CA VAL A 112 2.30 1.96 -2.66
C VAL A 112 1.10 2.20 -1.75
N ARG A 113 1.09 1.55 -0.58
CA ARG A 113 0.15 1.82 0.51
C ARG A 113 0.92 2.35 1.71
N CYS A 114 0.41 3.40 2.32
CA CYS A 114 0.96 3.94 3.54
C CYS A 114 0.33 3.26 4.74
N ILE A 115 1.17 2.81 5.67
CA ILE A 115 0.74 2.23 6.93
C ILE A 115 1.28 3.12 8.04
N ARG A 116 0.40 3.56 8.92
CA ARG A 116 0.75 4.33 10.10
C ARG A 116 0.51 3.45 11.32
N ALA A 117 1.51 3.36 12.17
CA ALA A 117 1.41 2.68 13.43
C ALA A 117 1.58 3.70 14.57
N GLU A 118 0.57 3.85 15.40
CA GLU A 118 0.62 4.68 16.59
C GLU A 118 0.87 3.80 17.81
N LEU A 119 1.93 4.13 18.56
CA LEU A 119 2.18 3.56 19.88
C LEU A 119 1.78 4.59 20.92
N ARG A 120 0.87 4.21 21.79
CA ARG A 120 0.45 5.02 22.94
C ARG A 120 1.08 4.47 24.22
N GLY A 121 1.16 5.30 25.26
CA GLY A 121 1.79 4.95 26.54
C GLY A 121 1.14 3.80 27.31
N ASP A 122 0.02 3.25 26.82
CA ASP A 122 -0.64 2.06 27.33
C ASP A 122 -0.31 0.78 26.52
N ALA A 123 0.81 0.80 25.78
CA ALA A 123 1.25 -0.28 24.89
C ALA A 123 0.25 -0.63 23.77
N THR A 124 -0.76 0.19 23.53
CA THR A 124 -1.71 -0.04 22.44
C THR A 124 -1.08 0.35 21.11
N VAL A 125 -0.87 -0.63 20.27
CA VAL A 125 -0.42 -0.41 18.88
C VAL A 125 -1.64 -0.36 17.98
N LEU A 126 -1.90 0.82 17.44
CA LEU A 126 -2.93 1.04 16.42
C LEU A 126 -2.26 1.12 15.07
N THR A 127 -2.61 0.23 14.15
CA THR A 127 -2.11 0.29 12.77
C THR A 127 -3.28 0.49 11.82
N TYR A 128 -3.14 1.45 10.93
CA TYR A 128 -4.12 1.73 9.88
C TYR A 128 -3.43 1.93 8.54
N VAL A 129 -4.16 1.62 7.48
CA VAL A 129 -3.70 1.83 6.11
C VAL A 129 -4.31 3.12 5.61
N ASP A 130 -3.46 4.04 5.19
CA ASP A 130 -3.90 5.28 4.58
C ASP A 130 -4.36 5.00 3.15
N PRO A 131 -5.54 5.46 2.73
CA PRO A 131 -6.01 5.30 1.35
C PRO A 131 -5.19 6.12 0.34
N GLN A 132 -4.39 7.05 0.81
CA GLN A 132 -3.52 7.87 -0.03
C GLN A 132 -2.08 7.34 0.00
N PRO A 133 -1.30 7.54 -1.09
CA PRO A 133 0.12 7.24 -1.05
C PRO A 133 0.79 8.04 0.07
N CYS A 134 1.83 7.46 0.68
CA CYS A 134 2.57 8.10 1.74
C CYS A 134 3.07 9.47 1.27
N GLY A 135 2.59 10.53 1.89
CA GLY A 135 3.19 11.85 1.75
C GLY A 135 4.57 11.86 2.39
N GLU A 136 5.39 12.82 2.01
CA GLU A 136 6.63 13.08 2.76
C GLU A 136 6.26 13.37 4.23
N PRO A 137 7.07 12.86 5.19
CA PRO A 137 6.87 13.10 6.62
C PRO A 137 6.98 14.57 6.98
#